data_a680e55553760246cfd61a8ac2a16a99
#
_entry.id   a680e55553760246cfd61a8ac2a16a99
#
_cell.length_a   1.000
_cell.length_b   1.000
_cell.length_c   1.000
_cell.angle_alpha   90.00
_cell.angle_beta   90.00
_cell.angle_gamma   90.00
#
_symmetry.space_group_name_H-M   'P 1'
#
loop_
_entity.id
_entity.type
_entity.pdbx_description
1 polymer ?
#
loop_
_entity_poly.entity_id
_entity_poly.type
_entity_poly.pdbx_seq_one_letter_code
_entity_poly.pdbx_strand_id
1 'polypeptide(L)'
;MLDHFNRKENASTGNLIIQGEQGCGKTMLATSFIKVLQKDGEQLTGKMGKIDAAALNKKDVQQVVRKITGGCLIIERAGDIDRSIAAKLSFLMEHDITGTLYILEDTSKGIKKALSMDEGFASKFTEKISVPIFTNDELVLFAKSYSAELGYKIDEMAILALHNRISNIERIDQATTLTEVKDIIDEAIDREAHSGLKKAISILTAKRYTDDDRIVLKEDHFREK
;
A
#
# COMPACT_ATOMS: atom_id res chain seq x y z
N MET A 1 -9.10 13.76 -5.75
CA MET A 1 -9.58 12.35 -5.74
C MET A 1 -10.56 12.12 -4.59
N LEU A 2 -10.27 12.56 -3.37
CA LEU A 2 -11.21 12.51 -2.23
C LEU A 2 -12.45 13.38 -2.45
N ASP A 3 -12.31 14.52 -3.10
CA ASP A 3 -13.41 15.48 -3.37
C ASP A 3 -14.58 14.90 -4.21
N HIS A 4 -14.38 13.73 -4.83
CA HIS A 4 -15.40 13.07 -5.66
C HIS A 4 -15.86 11.72 -5.08
N PHE A 5 -15.25 11.25 -3.97
CA PHE A 5 -15.68 10.01 -3.34
C PHE A 5 -16.95 10.25 -2.52
N ASN A 6 -18.06 9.74 -3.02
CA ASN A 6 -19.36 9.86 -2.38
C ASN A 6 -19.73 8.56 -1.67
N ARG A 7 -19.36 8.47 -0.39
CA ARG A 7 -19.73 7.34 0.44
C ARG A 7 -21.26 7.23 0.58
N LYS A 8 -21.77 6.03 0.46
CA LYS A 8 -23.19 5.73 0.67
C LYS A 8 -23.43 5.29 2.12
N GLU A 9 -24.65 5.55 2.61
CA GLU A 9 -25.08 5.17 3.97
C GLU A 9 -25.15 3.65 4.18
N ASN A 10 -25.08 2.89 3.08
CA ASN A 10 -25.08 1.43 3.09
C ASN A 10 -24.01 0.86 2.16
N ALA A 11 -23.68 -0.42 2.30
CA ALA A 11 -22.67 -1.09 1.49
C ALA A 11 -23.19 -1.59 0.13
N SER A 12 -24.43 -1.28 -0.25
CA SER A 12 -25.03 -1.77 -1.50
C SER A 12 -24.40 -1.16 -2.76
N THR A 13 -23.67 -0.05 -2.61
CA THR A 13 -22.93 0.63 -3.69
C THR A 13 -21.86 1.55 -3.10
N GLY A 14 -20.99 2.14 -3.93
CA GLY A 14 -19.95 3.07 -3.47
C GLY A 14 -18.72 2.37 -2.86
N ASN A 15 -18.57 1.05 -3.05
CA ASN A 15 -17.36 0.35 -2.64
C ASN A 15 -16.25 0.55 -3.66
N LEU A 16 -15.01 0.39 -3.20
CA LEU A 16 -13.81 0.82 -3.91
C LEU A 16 -13.02 -0.36 -4.48
N ILE A 17 -12.55 -0.18 -5.70
CA ILE A 17 -11.53 -1.02 -6.32
C ILE A 17 -10.20 -0.26 -6.34
N ILE A 18 -9.13 -0.87 -5.86
CA ILE A 18 -7.76 -0.38 -6.04
C ILE A 18 -7.01 -1.40 -6.88
N GLN A 19 -6.72 -1.06 -8.12
CA GLN A 19 -5.98 -1.94 -9.02
C GLN A 19 -4.60 -1.39 -9.33
N GLY A 20 -3.63 -2.28 -9.53
CA GLY A 20 -2.25 -1.95 -9.90
C GLY A 20 -1.36 -3.16 -9.77
N GLU A 21 -0.14 -3.08 -10.26
CA GLU A 21 0.81 -4.20 -10.20
C GLU A 21 1.20 -4.57 -8.76
N GLN A 22 1.74 -5.75 -8.58
CA GLN A 22 2.20 -6.20 -7.26
C GLN A 22 3.28 -5.25 -6.74
N GLY A 23 3.28 -4.92 -5.46
CA GLY A 23 4.27 -4.03 -4.85
C GLY A 23 4.10 -2.52 -5.12
N CYS A 24 3.09 -2.09 -5.90
CA CYS A 24 2.85 -0.67 -6.20
C CYS A 24 2.18 0.14 -5.06
N GLY A 25 2.01 -0.44 -3.87
CA GLY A 25 1.50 0.29 -2.69
C GLY A 25 -0.02 0.35 -2.54
N LYS A 26 -0.80 -0.53 -3.18
CA LYS A 26 -2.28 -0.57 -3.09
C LYS A 26 -2.78 -0.55 -1.64
N THR A 27 -2.28 -1.44 -0.81
CA THR A 27 -2.70 -1.56 0.59
C THR A 27 -2.33 -0.32 1.42
N MET A 28 -1.19 0.31 1.13
CA MET A 28 -0.81 1.57 1.76
C MET A 28 -1.79 2.69 1.36
N LEU A 29 -2.13 2.76 0.07
CA LEU A 29 -3.12 3.72 -0.43
C LEU A 29 -4.49 3.49 0.20
N ALA A 30 -4.99 2.23 0.25
CA ALA A 30 -6.25 1.88 0.91
C ALA A 30 -6.28 2.31 2.37
N THR A 31 -5.22 1.99 3.11
CA THR A 31 -5.11 2.33 4.54
C THR A 31 -5.10 3.85 4.75
N SER A 32 -4.36 4.59 3.92
CA SER A 32 -4.31 6.05 3.98
C SER A 32 -5.65 6.67 3.63
N PHE A 33 -6.33 6.15 2.62
CA PHE A 33 -7.67 6.56 2.21
C PHE A 33 -8.69 6.40 3.36
N ILE A 34 -8.70 5.22 4.02
CA ILE A 34 -9.58 4.98 5.18
C ILE A 34 -9.29 5.97 6.31
N LYS A 35 -8.00 6.24 6.61
CA LYS A 35 -7.63 7.21 7.65
C LYS A 35 -8.14 8.62 7.37
N VAL A 36 -8.15 9.04 6.10
CA VAL A 36 -8.72 10.33 5.71
C VAL A 36 -10.22 10.34 5.91
N LEU A 37 -10.95 9.32 5.43
CA LEU A 37 -12.41 9.21 5.65
C LEU A 37 -12.77 9.21 7.13
N GLN A 38 -11.95 8.61 8.00
CA GLN A 38 -12.16 8.64 9.44
C GLN A 38 -11.98 10.03 10.06
N LYS A 39 -11.05 10.86 9.51
CA LYS A 39 -10.80 12.22 9.99
C LYS A 39 -11.86 13.21 9.53
N ASP A 40 -12.38 13.04 8.33
CA ASP A 40 -13.36 13.97 7.71
C ASP A 40 -14.79 13.82 8.27
N GLY A 41 -14.95 13.08 9.38
CA GLY A 41 -16.24 12.90 10.06
C GLY A 41 -17.15 11.88 9.40
N GLU A 42 -16.67 11.14 8.42
CA GLU A 42 -17.36 9.98 7.87
C GLU A 42 -17.53 8.93 9.00
N GLN A 43 -18.73 8.38 9.13
CA GLN A 43 -19.12 7.51 10.25
C GLN A 43 -18.47 6.09 10.17
N LEU A 44 -17.18 6.02 9.94
CA LEU A 44 -16.43 4.77 10.06
C LEU A 44 -16.07 4.51 11.54
N THR A 45 -16.41 3.35 12.05
CA THR A 45 -16.23 2.99 13.48
C THR A 45 -14.75 2.84 13.90
N GLY A 46 -13.81 3.12 13.03
CA GLY A 46 -12.38 2.88 13.25
C GLY A 46 -11.94 1.42 13.08
N LYS A 47 -12.86 0.47 12.94
CA LYS A 47 -12.52 -0.93 12.68
C LYS A 47 -12.11 -1.11 11.22
N MET A 48 -10.86 -1.50 11.00
CA MET A 48 -10.34 -1.86 9.70
C MET A 48 -9.91 -3.34 9.72
N GLY A 49 -10.48 -4.13 8.83
CA GLY A 49 -10.09 -5.52 8.60
C GLY A 49 -9.33 -5.63 7.28
N LYS A 50 -8.30 -6.46 7.25
CA LYS A 50 -7.57 -6.83 6.04
C LYS A 50 -7.52 -8.34 5.94
N ILE A 51 -7.87 -8.88 4.78
CA ILE A 51 -7.89 -10.31 4.55
C ILE A 51 -7.54 -10.61 3.09
N ASP A 52 -6.76 -11.66 2.91
CA ASP A 52 -6.49 -12.26 1.62
C ASP A 52 -7.69 -13.07 1.13
N ALA A 53 -8.02 -12.97 -0.18
CA ALA A 53 -9.20 -13.64 -0.74
C ALA A 53 -9.17 -15.17 -0.57
N ALA A 54 -8.01 -15.81 -0.77
CA ALA A 54 -7.87 -17.26 -0.56
C ALA A 54 -8.04 -17.67 0.91
N ALA A 55 -7.67 -16.78 1.85
CA ALA A 55 -7.93 -16.99 3.27
C ALA A 55 -9.41 -16.74 3.61
N LEU A 56 -10.05 -15.78 2.96
CA LEU A 56 -11.48 -15.50 3.13
C LEU A 56 -12.34 -16.68 2.65
N ASN A 57 -11.96 -17.34 1.56
CA ASN A 57 -12.66 -18.53 1.03
C ASN A 57 -12.78 -19.65 2.08
N LYS A 58 -11.88 -19.70 3.05
CA LYS A 58 -11.84 -20.73 4.11
C LYS A 58 -12.54 -20.32 5.41
N LYS A 59 -13.12 -19.11 5.45
CA LYS A 59 -13.74 -18.57 6.66
C LYS A 59 -15.25 -18.44 6.53
N ASP A 60 -15.90 -18.36 7.65
CA ASP A 60 -17.29 -17.89 7.71
C ASP A 60 -17.33 -16.39 7.44
N VAL A 61 -17.72 -16.03 6.20
CA VAL A 61 -17.78 -14.65 5.70
C VAL A 61 -18.70 -13.79 6.59
N GLN A 62 -19.80 -14.36 7.09
CA GLN A 62 -20.74 -13.63 7.94
C GLN A 62 -20.08 -13.21 9.27
N GLN A 63 -19.25 -14.09 9.84
CA GLN A 63 -18.51 -13.75 11.07
C GLN A 63 -17.40 -12.70 10.78
N VAL A 64 -16.75 -12.77 9.62
CA VAL A 64 -15.75 -11.77 9.24
C VAL A 64 -16.41 -10.39 9.13
N VAL A 65 -17.51 -10.28 8.38
CA VAL A 65 -18.24 -9.03 8.17
C VAL A 65 -18.77 -8.47 9.51
N ARG A 66 -19.37 -9.31 10.37
CA ARG A 66 -19.86 -8.86 11.68
C ARG A 66 -18.77 -8.18 12.54
N LYS A 67 -17.52 -8.63 12.46
CA LYS A 67 -16.41 -8.06 13.25
C LYS A 67 -16.04 -6.64 12.83
N ILE A 68 -16.35 -6.25 11.60
CA ILE A 68 -15.98 -4.98 11.00
C ILE A 68 -17.19 -4.09 10.67
N THR A 69 -18.37 -4.45 11.13
CA THR A 69 -19.62 -3.73 10.91
C THR A 69 -19.44 -2.21 11.10
N GLY A 70 -19.85 -1.41 10.13
CA GLY A 70 -19.69 0.05 10.12
C GLY A 70 -18.24 0.55 9.98
N GLY A 71 -17.29 -0.35 9.69
CA GLY A 71 -15.89 -0.03 9.43
C GLY A 71 -15.48 -0.27 7.98
N CYS A 72 -14.31 -0.88 7.75
CA CYS A 72 -13.81 -1.18 6.41
C CYS A 72 -13.22 -2.59 6.32
N LEU A 73 -13.47 -3.29 5.21
CA LEU A 73 -12.83 -4.55 4.85
C LEU A 73 -12.00 -4.39 3.57
N ILE A 74 -10.69 -4.57 3.67
CA ILE A 74 -9.79 -4.68 2.54
C ILE A 74 -9.63 -6.16 2.19
N ILE A 75 -9.95 -6.53 0.93
CA ILE A 75 -9.77 -7.88 0.39
C ILE A 75 -8.62 -7.84 -0.61
N GLU A 76 -7.49 -8.40 -0.21
CA GLU A 76 -6.27 -8.49 -1.04
C GLU A 76 -6.35 -9.68 -1.98
N ARG A 77 -5.68 -9.60 -3.14
CA ARG A 77 -5.69 -10.63 -4.19
C ARG A 77 -7.11 -11.06 -4.54
N ALA A 78 -7.96 -10.08 -4.78
CA ALA A 78 -9.39 -10.27 -4.98
C ALA A 78 -9.74 -11.30 -6.08
N GLY A 79 -8.86 -11.47 -7.09
CA GLY A 79 -9.02 -12.47 -8.14
C GLY A 79 -9.00 -13.93 -7.69
N ASP A 80 -8.61 -14.19 -6.44
CA ASP A 80 -8.63 -15.52 -5.83
C ASP A 80 -9.92 -15.81 -5.05
N ILE A 81 -10.89 -14.89 -5.08
CA ILE A 81 -12.19 -15.09 -4.42
C ILE A 81 -12.99 -16.17 -5.13
N ASP A 82 -13.61 -17.06 -4.35
CA ASP A 82 -14.52 -18.08 -4.87
C ASP A 82 -15.90 -17.48 -5.18
N ARG A 83 -16.57 -18.03 -6.22
CA ARG A 83 -17.91 -17.59 -6.60
C ARG A 83 -18.91 -17.63 -5.46
N SER A 84 -18.87 -18.68 -4.63
CA SER A 84 -19.76 -18.82 -3.46
C SER A 84 -19.53 -17.74 -2.41
N ILE A 85 -18.30 -17.27 -2.27
CA ILE A 85 -17.93 -16.20 -1.34
C ILE A 85 -18.33 -14.84 -1.90
N ALA A 86 -18.09 -14.59 -3.18
CA ALA A 86 -18.55 -13.39 -3.87
C ALA A 86 -20.07 -13.20 -3.74
N ALA A 87 -20.86 -14.27 -4.00
CA ALA A 87 -22.31 -14.23 -3.85
C ALA A 87 -22.75 -13.98 -2.39
N LYS A 88 -22.08 -14.60 -1.39
CA LYS A 88 -22.37 -14.36 0.02
C LYS A 88 -22.02 -12.91 0.43
N LEU A 89 -20.90 -12.36 -0.03
CA LEU A 89 -20.56 -10.97 0.19
C LEU A 89 -21.59 -10.06 -0.45
N SER A 90 -21.97 -10.29 -1.71
CA SER A 90 -23.01 -9.53 -2.40
C SER A 90 -24.30 -9.46 -1.57
N PHE A 91 -24.77 -10.59 -1.05
CA PHE A 91 -25.93 -10.65 -0.19
C PHE A 91 -25.76 -9.84 1.11
N LEU A 92 -24.63 -10.00 1.80
CA LEU A 92 -24.37 -9.27 3.04
C LEU A 92 -24.26 -7.76 2.81
N MET A 93 -23.64 -7.34 1.71
CA MET A 93 -23.50 -5.93 1.33
C MET A 93 -24.85 -5.29 0.99
N GLU A 94 -25.77 -6.05 0.34
CA GLU A 94 -27.11 -5.57 0.03
C GLU A 94 -27.93 -5.26 1.30
N HIS A 95 -27.73 -6.03 2.36
CA HIS A 95 -28.47 -5.92 3.60
C HIS A 95 -27.72 -5.13 4.69
N ASP A 96 -26.56 -4.58 4.36
CA ASP A 96 -25.78 -3.78 5.32
C ASP A 96 -26.36 -2.35 5.43
N ILE A 97 -26.91 -2.05 6.59
CA ILE A 97 -27.42 -0.72 6.96
C ILE A 97 -26.40 0.11 7.75
N THR A 98 -25.20 -0.41 7.97
CA THR A 98 -24.18 0.22 8.81
C THR A 98 -23.13 1.00 8.02
N GLY A 99 -23.19 0.90 6.69
CA GLY A 99 -22.27 1.59 5.80
C GLY A 99 -20.84 1.04 5.85
N THR A 100 -20.67 -0.28 6.03
CA THR A 100 -19.35 -0.91 5.92
C THR A 100 -18.76 -0.68 4.53
N LEU A 101 -17.54 -0.15 4.45
CA LEU A 101 -16.83 0.04 3.19
C LEU A 101 -16.03 -1.22 2.82
N TYR A 102 -16.21 -1.69 1.60
CA TYR A 102 -15.42 -2.80 1.05
C TYR A 102 -14.43 -2.28 0.02
N ILE A 103 -13.19 -2.73 0.10
CA ILE A 103 -12.12 -2.38 -0.85
C ILE A 103 -11.56 -3.67 -1.44
N LEU A 104 -11.58 -3.79 -2.78
CA LEU A 104 -10.91 -4.87 -3.49
C LEU A 104 -9.55 -4.41 -3.98
N GLU A 105 -8.51 -5.18 -3.70
CA GLU A 105 -7.16 -4.93 -4.18
C GLU A 105 -6.65 -6.09 -5.03
N ASP A 106 -6.22 -5.79 -6.25
CA ASP A 106 -5.53 -6.74 -7.13
C ASP A 106 -4.92 -6.02 -8.35
N THR A 107 -4.30 -6.80 -9.24
CA THR A 107 -4.00 -6.39 -10.61
C THR A 107 -5.29 -6.18 -11.41
N SER A 108 -5.21 -5.48 -12.54
CA SER A 108 -6.36 -5.29 -13.42
C SER A 108 -7.00 -6.62 -13.86
N LYS A 109 -6.16 -7.65 -14.09
CA LYS A 109 -6.61 -9.01 -14.45
C LYS A 109 -7.32 -9.68 -13.28
N GLY A 110 -6.77 -9.57 -12.05
CA GLY A 110 -7.37 -10.13 -10.84
C GLY A 110 -8.72 -9.48 -10.52
N ILE A 111 -8.82 -8.15 -10.61
CA ILE A 111 -10.10 -7.44 -10.42
C ILE A 111 -11.15 -7.90 -11.44
N LYS A 112 -10.81 -7.97 -12.73
CA LYS A 112 -11.74 -8.47 -13.75
C LYS A 112 -12.23 -9.88 -13.43
N LYS A 113 -11.34 -10.77 -12.98
CA LYS A 113 -11.68 -12.13 -12.56
C LYS A 113 -12.63 -12.11 -11.36
N ALA A 114 -12.34 -11.34 -10.30
CA ALA A 114 -13.19 -11.22 -9.12
C ALA A 114 -14.62 -10.76 -9.47
N LEU A 115 -14.72 -9.69 -10.25
CA LEU A 115 -16.02 -9.12 -10.67
C LEU A 115 -16.81 -10.05 -11.60
N SER A 116 -16.15 -10.94 -12.33
CA SER A 116 -16.84 -11.94 -13.18
C SER A 116 -17.45 -13.11 -12.41
N MET A 117 -17.16 -13.24 -11.11
CA MET A 117 -17.67 -14.34 -10.30
C MET A 117 -19.17 -14.23 -10.02
N ASP A 118 -19.66 -12.99 -9.80
CA ASP A 118 -21.05 -12.72 -9.46
C ASP A 118 -21.44 -11.30 -9.87
N GLU A 119 -22.51 -11.13 -10.64
CA GLU A 119 -22.97 -9.83 -11.14
C GLU A 119 -23.44 -8.91 -10.00
N GLY A 120 -24.14 -9.48 -9.01
CA GLY A 120 -24.58 -8.75 -7.84
C GLY A 120 -23.41 -8.20 -7.03
N PHE A 121 -22.35 -9.01 -6.87
CA PHE A 121 -21.09 -8.58 -6.24
C PHE A 121 -20.43 -7.47 -7.05
N ALA A 122 -20.31 -7.62 -8.35
CA ALA A 122 -19.70 -6.63 -9.24
C ALA A 122 -20.39 -5.26 -9.15
N SER A 123 -21.72 -5.23 -9.09
CA SER A 123 -22.52 -4.01 -9.04
C SER A 123 -22.29 -3.17 -7.77
N LYS A 124 -21.74 -3.76 -6.71
CA LYS A 124 -21.46 -3.06 -5.44
C LYS A 124 -20.22 -2.15 -5.51
N PHE A 125 -19.31 -2.39 -6.45
CA PHE A 125 -18.04 -1.68 -6.59
C PHE A 125 -18.12 -0.66 -7.73
N THR A 126 -18.49 0.56 -7.39
CA THR A 126 -18.69 1.66 -8.35
C THR A 126 -17.51 2.61 -8.43
N GLU A 127 -16.66 2.61 -7.39
CA GLU A 127 -15.49 3.48 -7.33
C GLU A 127 -14.23 2.71 -7.69
N LYS A 128 -13.31 3.37 -8.42
CA LYS A 128 -12.09 2.72 -8.90
C LYS A 128 -10.88 3.65 -8.88
N ILE A 129 -9.81 3.16 -8.30
CA ILE A 129 -8.48 3.79 -8.33
C ILE A 129 -7.53 2.85 -9.07
N SER A 130 -6.78 3.39 -10.04
CA SER A 130 -5.70 2.68 -10.70
C SER A 130 -4.36 3.28 -10.25
N VAL A 131 -3.53 2.45 -9.61
CA VAL A 131 -2.18 2.84 -9.23
C VAL A 131 -1.27 2.59 -10.44
N PRO A 132 -0.64 3.64 -11.00
CA PRO A 132 0.21 3.49 -12.18
C PRO A 132 1.51 2.75 -11.83
N ILE A 133 2.24 2.35 -12.88
CA ILE A 133 3.65 1.98 -12.77
C ILE A 133 4.43 3.28 -12.57
N PHE A 134 5.33 3.29 -11.61
CA PHE A 134 6.16 4.45 -11.29
C PHE A 134 7.40 4.50 -12.19
N THR A 135 7.77 5.68 -12.61
CA THR A 135 9.06 5.97 -13.25
C THR A 135 10.19 5.91 -12.21
N ASN A 136 11.44 5.73 -12.67
CA ASN A 136 12.61 5.74 -11.78
C ASN A 136 12.73 7.06 -10.98
N ASP A 137 12.39 8.19 -11.58
CA ASP A 137 12.39 9.49 -10.88
C ASP A 137 11.33 9.55 -9.76
N GLU A 138 10.13 9.03 -9.99
CA GLU A 138 9.08 8.93 -8.97
C GLU A 138 9.48 7.97 -7.86
N LEU A 139 10.17 6.86 -8.19
CA LEU A 139 10.71 5.92 -7.21
C LEU A 139 11.81 6.56 -6.36
N VAL A 140 12.67 7.40 -6.93
CA VAL A 140 13.67 8.18 -6.18
C VAL A 140 12.99 9.21 -5.28
N LEU A 141 11.93 9.87 -5.75
CA LEU A 141 11.13 10.77 -4.91
C LEU A 141 10.49 10.04 -3.72
N PHE A 142 9.93 8.87 -3.97
CA PHE A 142 9.41 8.01 -2.90
C PHE A 142 10.49 7.64 -1.88
N ALA A 143 11.68 7.22 -2.37
CA ALA A 143 12.82 6.88 -1.50
C ALA A 143 13.22 8.04 -0.60
N LYS A 144 13.28 9.27 -1.13
CA LYS A 144 13.57 10.49 -0.34
C LYS A 144 12.51 10.73 0.74
N SER A 145 11.22 10.61 0.37
CA SER A 145 10.13 10.80 1.32
C SER A 145 10.14 9.74 2.41
N TYR A 146 10.30 8.47 2.05
CA TYR A 146 10.37 7.36 2.99
C TYR A 146 11.58 7.48 3.95
N SER A 147 12.76 7.81 3.42
CA SER A 147 13.95 8.08 4.25
C SER A 147 13.71 9.21 5.24
N ALA A 148 13.06 10.29 4.79
CA ALA A 148 12.78 11.46 5.64
C ALA A 148 11.80 11.12 6.77
N GLU A 149 10.79 10.29 6.53
CA GLU A 149 9.86 9.80 7.57
C GLU A 149 10.58 8.98 8.64
N LEU A 150 11.68 8.29 8.28
CA LEU A 150 12.51 7.50 9.18
C LEU A 150 13.63 8.32 9.86
N GLY A 151 13.70 9.64 9.61
CA GLY A 151 14.73 10.52 10.19
C GLY A 151 16.05 10.53 9.43
N TYR A 152 16.06 10.08 8.17
CA TYR A 152 17.26 10.05 7.31
C TYR A 152 17.15 11.04 6.16
N LYS A 153 18.30 11.45 5.62
CA LYS A 153 18.41 12.24 4.38
C LYS A 153 19.39 11.55 3.43
N ILE A 154 19.03 11.42 2.17
CA ILE A 154 19.91 10.88 1.15
C ILE A 154 20.80 12.00 0.62
N ASP A 155 22.13 11.79 0.63
CA ASP A 155 23.10 12.71 0.04
C ASP A 155 22.91 12.84 -1.48
N GLU A 156 23.28 13.99 -2.06
CA GLU A 156 23.13 14.22 -3.50
C GLU A 156 23.90 13.19 -4.35
N MET A 157 25.13 12.81 -3.94
CA MET A 157 25.90 11.77 -4.62
C MET A 157 25.26 10.39 -4.44
N ALA A 158 24.65 10.14 -3.28
CA ALA A 158 23.91 8.92 -3.00
C ALA A 158 22.65 8.77 -3.84
N ILE A 159 22.02 9.86 -4.28
CA ILE A 159 20.86 9.85 -5.18
C ILE A 159 21.22 9.18 -6.52
N LEU A 160 22.39 9.45 -7.07
CA LEU A 160 22.83 8.82 -8.31
C LEU A 160 23.05 7.31 -8.13
N ALA A 161 23.66 6.90 -7.02
CA ALA A 161 23.84 5.48 -6.70
C ALA A 161 22.48 4.77 -6.49
N LEU A 162 21.54 5.42 -5.81
CA LEU A 162 20.18 4.94 -5.64
C LEU A 162 19.47 4.78 -6.99
N HIS A 163 19.53 5.79 -7.85
CA HIS A 163 18.92 5.75 -9.19
C HIS A 163 19.49 4.59 -10.04
N ASN A 164 20.81 4.40 -10.02
CA ASN A 164 21.44 3.28 -10.70
C ASN A 164 20.97 1.94 -10.13
N ARG A 165 20.86 1.82 -8.82
CA ARG A 165 20.39 0.60 -8.16
C ARG A 165 18.94 0.29 -8.51
N ILE A 166 18.06 1.31 -8.55
CA ILE A 166 16.66 1.16 -8.98
C ILE A 166 16.61 0.68 -10.43
N SER A 167 17.41 1.29 -11.33
CA SER A 167 17.47 0.93 -12.74
C SER A 167 18.00 -0.48 -12.99
N ASN A 168 18.91 -0.97 -12.14
CA ASN A 168 19.47 -2.32 -12.25
C ASN A 168 18.48 -3.42 -11.83
N ILE A 169 17.47 -3.09 -11.00
CA ILE A 169 16.40 -4.04 -10.62
C ILE A 169 15.41 -4.21 -11.76
N GLU A 170 15.26 -3.18 -12.63
CA GLU A 170 14.31 -3.20 -13.73
C GLU A 170 14.54 -4.42 -14.62
N ARG A 171 13.55 -5.32 -14.65
CA ARG A 171 13.56 -6.54 -15.45
C ARG A 171 12.80 -6.27 -16.75
N ILE A 172 13.11 -7.04 -17.79
CA ILE A 172 12.54 -6.89 -19.13
C ILE A 172 11.00 -6.85 -19.11
N ASP A 173 10.37 -7.56 -18.16
CA ASP A 173 8.91 -7.72 -18.10
C ASP A 173 8.28 -7.15 -16.82
N GLN A 174 9.06 -6.48 -15.94
CA GLN A 174 8.53 -6.05 -14.65
C GLN A 174 9.21 -4.77 -14.16
N ALA A 175 8.44 -3.70 -14.02
CA ALA A 175 8.92 -2.44 -13.45
C ALA A 175 9.29 -2.59 -11.96
N THR A 176 10.27 -1.82 -11.52
CA THR A 176 10.66 -1.73 -10.11
C THR A 176 9.48 -1.23 -9.27
N THR A 177 9.27 -1.83 -8.12
CA THR A 177 8.13 -1.57 -7.24
C THR A 177 8.50 -0.68 -6.06
N LEU A 178 7.52 -0.02 -5.44
CA LEU A 178 7.73 0.72 -4.18
C LEU A 178 8.27 -0.18 -3.06
N THR A 179 7.89 -1.47 -3.05
CA THR A 179 8.40 -2.43 -2.05
C THR A 179 9.89 -2.65 -2.22
N GLU A 180 10.36 -2.87 -3.45
CA GLU A 180 11.80 -3.06 -3.74
C GLU A 180 12.60 -1.79 -3.40
N VAL A 181 12.08 -0.61 -3.70
CA VAL A 181 12.73 0.67 -3.32
C VAL A 181 12.79 0.83 -1.81
N LYS A 182 11.73 0.44 -1.09
CA LYS A 182 11.71 0.43 0.37
C LYS A 182 12.80 -0.49 0.92
N ASP A 183 12.93 -1.70 0.39
CA ASP A 183 13.95 -2.67 0.80
C ASP A 183 15.37 -2.11 0.58
N ILE A 184 15.60 -1.37 -0.52
CA ILE A 184 16.87 -0.67 -0.77
C ILE A 184 17.18 0.36 0.33
N ILE A 185 16.19 1.15 0.74
CA ILE A 185 16.37 2.16 1.78
C ILE A 185 16.60 1.51 3.13
N ASP A 186 15.83 0.49 3.49
CA ASP A 186 15.97 -0.24 4.75
C ASP A 186 17.38 -0.87 4.84
N GLU A 187 17.89 -1.47 3.75
CA GLU A 187 19.26 -1.98 3.67
C GLU A 187 20.33 -0.87 3.80
N ALA A 188 20.11 0.30 3.20
CA ALA A 188 21.05 1.42 3.32
C ALA A 188 21.10 1.96 4.76
N ILE A 189 19.96 2.00 5.45
CA ILE A 189 19.86 2.36 6.87
C ILE A 189 20.60 1.35 7.74
N ASP A 190 20.42 0.06 7.50
CA ASP A 190 21.12 -1.00 8.22
C ASP A 190 22.65 -0.90 8.03
N ARG A 191 23.10 -0.61 6.82
CA ARG A 191 24.54 -0.40 6.54
C ARG A 191 25.10 0.84 7.26
N GLU A 192 24.36 1.93 7.33
CA GLU A 192 24.75 3.12 8.10
C GLU A 192 24.90 2.75 9.57
N ALA A 193 23.90 2.08 10.17
CA ALA A 193 23.91 1.68 11.56
C ALA A 193 25.12 0.78 11.91
N HIS A 194 25.42 -0.19 11.04
CA HIS A 194 26.59 -1.07 11.22
C HIS A 194 27.92 -0.37 10.99
N SER A 195 28.00 0.63 10.10
CA SER A 195 29.20 1.45 9.90
C SER A 195 29.51 2.28 11.13
N GLY A 196 28.47 2.70 11.86
CA GLY A 196 28.58 3.45 13.11
C GLY A 196 29.24 2.69 14.25
N LEU A 197 29.01 1.42 14.36
CA LEU A 197 29.65 0.55 15.37
C LEU A 197 31.16 0.42 15.15
N LYS A 198 31.64 0.40 13.90
CA LYS A 198 33.08 0.39 13.57
C LYS A 198 33.76 1.75 13.73
N LYS A 199 33.02 2.85 13.72
CA LYS A 199 33.50 4.23 13.79
C LYS A 199 33.36 4.90 15.17
N ALA A 200 33.10 4.15 16.23
CA ALA A 200 33.07 4.71 17.60
C ALA A 200 34.36 5.44 18.01
N ILE A 201 35.43 5.31 17.22
CA ILE A 201 36.74 5.98 17.45
C ILE A 201 36.88 7.29 16.64
N SER A 202 36.03 7.57 15.64
CA SER A 202 36.13 8.82 14.83
C SER A 202 34.97 9.81 15.04
N ILE A 203 34.37 9.81 16.23
CA ILE A 203 33.18 10.59 16.59
C ILE A 203 33.41 12.11 16.59
N LEU A 204 34.61 12.57 16.43
CA LEU A 204 34.94 14.01 16.59
C LEU A 204 34.99 14.83 15.29
N THR A 205 34.81 14.24 14.09
CA THR A 205 35.08 15.01 12.85
C THR A 205 34.16 14.77 11.65
N ALA A 206 33.12 13.94 11.70
CA ALA A 206 32.22 13.74 10.57
C ALA A 206 30.82 14.23 10.88
N LYS A 207 30.34 15.27 10.17
CA LYS A 207 28.92 15.65 10.16
C LYS A 207 28.09 14.44 9.71
N ARG A 208 27.51 13.72 10.67
CA ARG A 208 26.56 12.63 10.45
C ARG A 208 25.13 13.13 10.28
N TYR A 209 24.89 14.36 10.73
CA TYR A 209 23.58 14.98 10.79
C TYR A 209 23.54 16.18 9.86
N THR A 210 22.38 16.43 9.31
CA THR A 210 22.05 17.69 8.65
C THR A 210 21.76 18.76 9.71
N ASP A 211 21.60 20.02 9.26
CA ASP A 211 21.14 21.12 10.11
C ASP A 211 19.75 20.84 10.73
N ASP A 212 19.00 19.85 10.18
CA ASP A 212 17.69 19.35 10.65
C ASP A 212 17.80 18.10 11.54
N ASP A 213 18.95 17.78 12.11
CA ASP A 213 19.23 16.58 12.94
C ASP A 213 18.96 15.22 12.26
N ARG A 214 18.96 15.15 10.93
CA ARG A 214 18.78 13.91 10.18
C ARG A 214 20.10 13.21 9.92
N ILE A 215 20.09 11.87 10.00
CA ILE A 215 21.25 11.04 9.64
C ILE A 215 21.40 11.00 8.12
N VAL A 216 22.62 11.16 7.59
CA VAL A 216 22.89 11.21 6.17
C VAL A 216 23.24 9.83 5.61
N LEU A 217 22.42 9.33 4.68
CA LEU A 217 22.73 8.15 3.86
C LEU A 217 23.65 8.56 2.71
N LYS A 218 24.86 7.97 2.65
CA LYS A 218 25.90 8.26 1.67
C LYS A 218 25.92 7.23 0.54
N GLU A 219 26.63 7.52 -0.54
CA GLU A 219 26.78 6.67 -1.72
C GLU A 219 27.15 5.22 -1.36
N ASP A 220 28.13 5.01 -0.46
CA ASP A 220 28.59 3.68 -0.06
C ASP A 220 27.49 2.79 0.54
N HIS A 221 26.42 3.39 1.09
CA HIS A 221 25.29 2.65 1.64
C HIS A 221 24.41 2.05 0.55
N PHE A 222 24.48 2.56 -0.68
CA PHE A 222 23.68 2.11 -1.83
C PHE A 222 24.45 1.20 -2.81
N ARG A 223 25.75 0.97 -2.62
CA ARG A 223 26.54 0.10 -3.49
C ARG A 223 26.08 -1.35 -3.36
N GLU A 224 25.95 -2.03 -4.48
CA GLU A 224 25.75 -3.48 -4.52
C GLU A 224 27.03 -4.20 -4.02
N LYS A 225 26.86 -5.35 -3.35
CA LYS A 225 27.96 -6.19 -2.89
C LYS A 225 28.48 -7.06 -4.03
#